data_5818d980fe8aa93eb16d49d063cc3209
#
_entry.id   5818d980fe8aa93eb16d49d063cc3209
#
_cell.length_a   1.000
_cell.length_b   1.000
_cell.length_c   1.000
_cell.angle_alpha   90.00
_cell.angle_beta   90.00
_cell.angle_gamma   90.00
#
_symmetry.space_group_name_H-M   'P 1'
#
loop_
_entity.id
_entity.type
_entity.pdbx_description
1 polymer ?
#
loop_
_entity_poly.entity_id
_entity_poly.type
_entity_poly.pdbx_seq_one_letter_code
_entity_poly.pdbx_strand_id
1 'polypeptide(L)'
;NQKVVDYLKLRASWGRVGNDKGVNSRFMYMPAVWGGSGSYSFGINNPISQSAAAISSMGNPEVTWETAEKQNYGIDLKFFNSRLSATFDYFIEHRTGILISPESTPNIIATSLPNLNIGKVNNHGYEISLGWRDRIGKNFGYYVDANVSFARNKILYMDEVPKQFSYMNHTGG
;
A
#
# COMPACT_ATOMS: atom_id res chain seq x y z
N ASN A 1 0.57 -49.59 -12.43
CA ASN A 1 -0.08 -48.33 -12.02
C ASN A 1 0.97 -47.20 -12.09
N GLN A 2 1.02 -46.46 -13.19
CA GLN A 2 1.81 -45.22 -13.25
C GLN A 2 1.13 -44.22 -12.32
N LYS A 3 1.83 -43.77 -11.27
CA LYS A 3 1.36 -42.69 -10.43
C LYS A 3 1.41 -41.42 -11.26
N VAL A 4 0.27 -40.81 -11.52
CA VAL A 4 0.16 -39.57 -12.30
C VAL A 4 0.68 -38.39 -11.49
N VAL A 5 0.45 -38.41 -10.17
CA VAL A 5 0.90 -37.36 -9.23
C VAL A 5 2.13 -37.88 -8.48
N ASP A 6 3.25 -37.18 -8.66
CA ASP A 6 4.53 -37.52 -8.00
C ASP A 6 4.74 -36.74 -6.72
N TYR A 7 4.20 -35.50 -6.68
CA TYR A 7 4.39 -34.58 -5.57
C TYR A 7 3.21 -33.63 -5.41
N LEU A 8 2.79 -33.45 -4.17
CA LEU A 8 1.80 -32.45 -3.76
C LEU A 8 2.29 -31.82 -2.45
N LYS A 9 2.35 -30.47 -2.43
CA LYS A 9 2.62 -29.71 -1.23
C LYS A 9 1.65 -28.54 -1.15
N LEU A 10 1.00 -28.40 0.00
CA LEU A 10 0.19 -27.24 0.34
C LEU A 10 1.01 -26.29 1.21
N ARG A 11 0.88 -25.01 0.96
CA ARG A 11 1.51 -23.94 1.71
C ARG A 11 0.44 -22.94 2.15
N ALA A 12 0.53 -22.49 3.38
CA ALA A 12 -0.27 -21.37 3.87
C ALA A 12 0.59 -20.54 4.81
N SER A 13 0.50 -19.24 4.69
CA SER A 13 1.15 -18.32 5.60
C SER A 13 0.24 -17.14 5.91
N TRP A 14 0.35 -16.65 7.13
CA TRP A 14 -0.30 -15.44 7.60
C TRP A 14 0.72 -14.64 8.41
N GLY A 15 0.68 -13.33 8.26
CA GLY A 15 1.55 -12.45 9.00
C GLY A 15 1.05 -11.02 9.03
N ARG A 16 1.44 -10.27 10.06
CA ARG A 16 1.15 -8.85 10.21
C ARG A 16 2.46 -8.07 10.28
N VAL A 17 2.58 -7.01 9.49
CA VAL A 17 3.79 -6.19 9.37
C VAL A 17 3.42 -4.73 9.54
N GLY A 18 4.16 -4.02 10.38
CA GLY A 18 4.10 -2.55 10.48
C GLY A 18 5.05 -1.91 9.48
N ASN A 19 4.68 -0.72 8.99
CA ASN A 19 5.51 0.08 8.11
C ASN A 19 5.45 1.56 8.53
N ASP A 20 6.62 2.18 8.64
CA ASP A 20 6.79 3.59 9.00
C ASP A 20 7.28 4.47 7.83
N LYS A 21 7.51 3.87 6.64
CA LYS A 21 8.08 4.56 5.48
C LYS A 21 7.21 5.68 4.88
N GLY A 22 5.92 5.70 5.19
CA GLY A 22 5.01 6.77 4.76
C GLY A 22 5.18 8.08 5.55
N VAL A 23 6.04 8.09 6.56
CA VAL A 23 6.23 9.24 7.47
C VAL A 23 7.38 10.11 6.96
N ASN A 24 7.06 11.25 6.38
CA ASN A 24 8.04 12.22 5.90
C ASN A 24 8.59 13.17 6.99
N SER A 25 7.99 13.16 8.18
CA SER A 25 8.35 14.04 9.30
C SER A 25 8.50 13.25 10.59
N ARG A 26 9.57 13.53 11.34
CA ARG A 26 9.86 12.84 12.62
C ARG A 26 8.93 13.23 13.76
N PHE A 27 8.33 14.42 13.72
CA PHE A 27 7.58 15.00 14.84
C PHE A 27 6.15 15.34 14.45
N MET A 28 5.50 14.45 13.69
CA MET A 28 4.13 14.66 13.20
C MET A 28 3.09 14.79 14.31
N TYR A 29 3.40 14.34 15.51
CA TYR A 29 2.54 14.47 16.69
C TYR A 29 2.56 15.88 17.29
N MET A 30 3.54 16.71 16.91
CA MET A 30 3.67 18.08 17.41
C MET A 30 3.14 19.09 16.41
N PRO A 31 2.44 20.15 16.85
CA PRO A 31 2.10 21.25 15.96
C PRO A 31 3.36 22.02 15.57
N ALA A 32 3.43 22.48 14.32
CA ALA A 32 4.50 23.35 13.88
C ALA A 32 4.11 24.82 14.10
N VAL A 33 4.85 25.49 14.96
CA VAL A 33 4.70 26.92 15.23
C VAL A 33 5.91 27.65 14.65
N TRP A 34 5.68 28.56 13.74
CA TRP A 34 6.73 29.37 13.12
C TRP A 34 6.58 30.84 13.49
N GLY A 35 7.64 31.42 14.03
CA GLY A 35 7.80 32.86 14.10
C GLY A 35 8.10 33.40 12.69
N GLY A 36 7.52 34.55 12.32
CA GLY A 36 7.79 35.18 11.05
C GLY A 36 6.88 34.79 9.88
N SER A 37 5.73 34.20 10.12
CA SER A 37 4.72 33.88 9.09
C SER A 37 3.98 35.10 8.54
N GLY A 38 4.51 36.26 8.77
CA GLY A 38 4.01 37.58 8.34
C GLY A 38 4.50 38.67 9.26
N SER A 39 4.20 39.88 8.93
CA SER A 39 4.49 41.05 9.77
C SER A 39 3.29 42.00 9.77
N TYR A 40 3.08 42.65 10.88
CA TYR A 40 2.12 43.73 10.99
C TYR A 40 2.82 45.01 11.35
N SER A 41 2.52 46.09 10.63
CA SER A 41 3.12 47.43 10.85
C SER A 41 2.23 48.24 11.74
N PHE A 42 2.77 48.69 12.84
CA PHE A 42 2.14 49.61 13.77
C PHE A 42 2.65 51.03 13.56
N GLY A 43 1.77 51.99 13.54
CA GLY A 43 2.08 53.42 13.37
C GLY A 43 1.72 53.95 11.98
N ILE A 44 1.32 55.25 11.94
CA ILE A 44 0.84 55.91 10.71
C ILE A 44 2.02 56.59 9.97
N ASN A 45 2.87 57.30 10.70
CA ASN A 45 3.95 58.11 10.08
C ASN A 45 5.34 57.45 10.14
N ASN A 46 5.52 56.46 10.99
CA ASN A 46 6.77 55.70 11.09
C ASN A 46 6.46 54.27 11.49
N PRO A 47 6.04 53.44 10.55
CA PRO A 47 5.55 52.09 10.85
C PRO A 47 6.67 51.20 11.38
N ILE A 48 6.47 50.63 12.57
CA ILE A 48 7.33 49.63 13.17
C ILE A 48 6.74 48.28 12.80
N SER A 49 7.48 47.51 12.00
CA SER A 49 7.08 46.15 11.62
C SER A 49 7.38 45.15 12.73
N GLN A 50 6.38 44.43 13.16
CA GLN A 50 6.51 43.32 14.13
C GLN A 50 6.25 42.01 13.44
N SER A 51 7.13 41.04 13.67
CA SER A 51 6.94 39.66 13.15
C SER A 51 5.80 38.96 13.85
N ALA A 52 4.94 38.33 13.08
CA ALA A 52 3.87 37.50 13.59
C ALA A 52 4.30 36.01 13.71
N ALA A 53 3.71 35.32 14.68
CA ALA A 53 3.84 33.86 14.79
C ALA A 53 2.48 33.24 14.49
N ALA A 54 2.48 32.18 13.71
CA ALA A 54 1.28 31.41 13.41
C ALA A 54 1.56 29.90 13.49
N ILE A 55 0.51 29.13 13.76
CA ILE A 55 0.55 27.68 13.65
C ILE A 55 0.47 27.34 12.16
N SER A 56 1.54 26.79 11.60
CA SER A 56 1.62 26.43 10.18
C SER A 56 0.98 25.07 9.89
N SER A 57 1.02 24.15 10.85
CA SER A 57 0.34 22.86 10.76
C SER A 57 -0.04 22.35 12.15
N MET A 58 -1.17 21.66 12.21
CA MET A 58 -1.59 20.96 13.42
C MET A 58 -0.81 19.63 13.53
N GLY A 59 -0.49 19.21 14.76
CA GLY A 59 0.08 17.90 15.05
C GLY A 59 -0.99 16.83 15.12
N ASN A 60 -0.59 15.57 14.85
CA ASN A 60 -1.44 14.40 15.06
C ASN A 60 -0.90 13.60 16.25
N PRO A 61 -1.43 13.75 17.47
CA PRO A 61 -0.96 13.00 18.63
C PRO A 61 -1.24 11.49 18.56
N GLU A 62 -2.16 11.07 17.65
CA GLU A 62 -2.55 9.68 17.45
C GLU A 62 -1.81 9.02 16.28
N VAL A 63 -0.77 9.66 15.77
CA VAL A 63 -0.01 9.09 14.64
C VAL A 63 0.57 7.72 15.03
N THR A 64 0.35 6.75 14.15
CA THR A 64 0.83 5.37 14.32
C THR A 64 1.35 4.81 13.00
N TRP A 65 1.92 3.62 13.05
CA TRP A 65 2.38 2.91 11.87
C TRP A 65 1.20 2.36 11.06
N GLU A 66 1.34 2.37 9.75
CA GLU A 66 0.44 1.56 8.92
C GLU A 66 0.69 0.07 9.18
N THR A 67 -0.35 -0.72 9.03
CA THR A 67 -0.28 -2.17 9.25
C THR A 67 -0.76 -2.90 8.01
N ALA A 68 0.03 -3.86 7.54
CA ALA A 68 -0.32 -4.78 6.47
C ALA A 68 -0.53 -6.18 7.04
N GLU A 69 -1.72 -6.73 6.89
CA GLU A 69 -2.05 -8.12 7.16
C GLU A 69 -1.99 -8.90 5.85
N LYS A 70 -1.10 -9.90 5.80
CA LYS A 70 -0.79 -10.66 4.58
C LYS A 70 -1.15 -12.12 4.77
N GLN A 71 -1.82 -12.67 3.77
CA GLN A 71 -2.15 -14.09 3.68
C GLN A 71 -1.65 -14.61 2.33
N ASN A 72 -1.03 -15.77 2.33
CA ASN A 72 -0.60 -16.44 1.11
C ASN A 72 -0.97 -17.91 1.20
N TYR A 73 -1.55 -18.44 0.13
CA TYR A 73 -1.96 -19.84 -0.03
C TYR A 73 -1.33 -20.38 -1.31
N GLY A 74 -0.56 -21.46 -1.19
CA GLY A 74 0.16 -22.03 -2.31
C GLY A 74 -0.03 -23.54 -2.46
N ILE A 75 0.05 -24.01 -3.70
CA ILE A 75 0.04 -25.43 -4.06
C ILE A 75 1.21 -25.68 -5.00
N ASP A 76 2.06 -26.65 -4.65
CA ASP A 76 3.13 -27.16 -5.52
C ASP A 76 2.78 -28.57 -5.96
N LEU A 77 2.81 -28.82 -7.26
CA LEU A 77 2.46 -30.08 -7.89
C LEU A 77 3.58 -30.55 -8.82
N LYS A 78 3.81 -31.86 -8.86
CA LYS A 78 4.61 -32.49 -9.92
C LYS A 78 3.90 -33.74 -10.46
N PHE A 79 3.98 -33.90 -11.76
CA PHE A 79 3.33 -34.96 -12.50
C PHE A 79 4.29 -35.63 -13.49
N PHE A 80 3.96 -36.85 -13.91
CA PHE A 80 4.63 -37.60 -14.98
C PHE A 80 6.13 -37.80 -14.73
N ASN A 81 6.50 -38.36 -13.57
CA ASN A 81 7.89 -38.51 -13.13
C ASN A 81 8.63 -37.17 -13.10
N SER A 82 7.98 -36.15 -12.54
CA SER A 82 8.49 -34.77 -12.41
C SER A 82 8.79 -34.07 -13.75
N ARG A 83 8.19 -34.51 -14.85
CA ARG A 83 8.30 -33.82 -16.14
C ARG A 83 7.49 -32.51 -16.13
N LEU A 84 6.27 -32.52 -15.55
CA LEU A 84 5.46 -31.34 -15.35
C LEU A 84 5.55 -30.89 -13.91
N SER A 85 5.95 -29.64 -13.70
CA SER A 85 5.86 -28.92 -12.43
C SER A 85 4.82 -27.80 -12.55
N ALA A 86 3.96 -27.64 -11.56
CA ALA A 86 2.98 -26.58 -11.49
C ALA A 86 3.00 -25.98 -10.08
N THR A 87 3.05 -24.67 -9.99
CA THR A 87 2.91 -23.92 -8.75
C THR A 87 1.80 -22.90 -8.91
N PHE A 88 0.91 -22.85 -7.94
CA PHE A 88 -0.13 -21.85 -7.84
C PHE A 88 -0.05 -21.18 -6.49
N ASP A 89 0.00 -19.85 -6.47
CA ASP A 89 -0.04 -19.02 -5.29
C ASP A 89 -1.20 -18.02 -5.38
N TYR A 90 -1.94 -17.88 -4.28
CA TYR A 90 -2.96 -16.86 -4.11
C TYR A 90 -2.63 -16.03 -2.88
N PHE A 91 -2.62 -14.71 -3.02
CA PHE A 91 -2.30 -13.82 -1.93
C PHE A 91 -3.40 -12.77 -1.72
N ILE A 92 -3.53 -12.39 -0.45
CA ILE A 92 -4.41 -11.30 0.00
C ILE A 92 -3.58 -10.43 0.94
N GLU A 93 -3.68 -9.12 0.77
CA GLU A 93 -3.09 -8.13 1.66
C GLU A 93 -4.13 -7.08 2.03
N HIS A 94 -4.38 -6.94 3.32
CA HIS A 94 -5.19 -5.87 3.90
C HIS A 94 -4.28 -4.85 4.55
N ARG A 95 -4.24 -3.65 4.01
CA ARG A 95 -3.45 -2.56 4.54
C ARG A 95 -4.37 -1.53 5.18
N THR A 96 -4.09 -1.20 6.45
CA THR A 96 -4.88 -0.27 7.27
C THR A 96 -3.97 0.74 7.97
N GLY A 97 -4.56 1.86 8.39
CA GLY A 97 -3.79 2.91 9.06
C GLY A 97 -2.81 3.63 8.13
N ILE A 98 -3.05 3.61 6.82
CA ILE A 98 -2.24 4.36 5.86
C ILE A 98 -2.40 5.84 6.16
N LEU A 99 -1.26 6.52 6.26
CA LEU A 99 -1.21 7.94 6.57
C LEU A 99 -1.58 8.76 5.33
N ILE A 100 -2.70 9.45 5.40
CA ILE A 100 -3.20 10.28 4.30
C ILE A 100 -3.56 11.68 4.79
N SER A 101 -3.47 12.67 3.89
CA SER A 101 -3.95 14.03 4.13
C SER A 101 -5.46 14.08 3.93
N PRO A 102 -6.24 14.60 4.90
CA PRO A 102 -7.67 14.77 4.73
C PRO A 102 -7.99 15.76 3.60
N GLU A 103 -8.83 15.36 2.64
CA GLU A 103 -9.29 16.22 1.54
C GLU A 103 -10.69 16.78 1.78
N SER A 104 -11.49 16.13 2.62
CA SER A 104 -12.89 16.52 2.89
C SER A 104 -13.03 17.77 3.77
N THR A 105 -11.92 18.33 4.23
CA THR A 105 -11.95 19.45 5.18
C THR A 105 -12.19 20.78 4.46
N PRO A 106 -13.10 21.62 4.98
CA PRO A 106 -13.37 22.95 4.41
C PRO A 106 -12.14 23.86 4.46
N ASN A 107 -11.91 24.62 3.39
CA ASN A 107 -10.79 25.59 3.28
C ASN A 107 -10.88 26.79 4.24
N ILE A 108 -11.90 26.84 5.10
CA ILE A 108 -12.05 27.90 6.11
C ILE A 108 -11.02 27.78 7.24
N ILE A 109 -10.36 26.64 7.36
CA ILE A 109 -9.33 26.40 8.36
C ILE A 109 -8.04 27.08 7.86
N ALA A 110 -7.57 28.09 8.58
CA ALA A 110 -6.41 28.89 8.22
C ALA A 110 -5.04 28.17 8.45
N THR A 111 -5.04 26.87 8.72
CA THR A 111 -3.85 26.06 8.97
C THR A 111 -3.95 24.70 8.27
N SER A 112 -2.80 24.10 7.97
CA SER A 112 -2.78 22.75 7.40
C SER A 112 -3.17 21.71 8.45
N LEU A 113 -4.08 20.80 8.07
CA LEU A 113 -4.42 19.65 8.89
C LEU A 113 -3.30 18.62 8.87
N PRO A 114 -3.14 17.85 9.95
CA PRO A 114 -2.18 16.78 9.99
C PRO A 114 -2.64 15.60 9.13
N ASN A 115 -1.69 14.80 8.68
CA ASN A 115 -2.01 13.50 8.12
C ASN A 115 -2.60 12.57 9.18
N LEU A 116 -3.61 11.78 8.79
CA LEU A 116 -4.33 10.85 9.65
C LEU A 116 -4.14 9.41 9.18
N ASN A 117 -4.07 8.47 10.12
CA ASN A 117 -3.95 7.02 9.85
C ASN A 117 -5.30 6.38 9.51
N ILE A 118 -5.98 6.86 8.48
CA ILE A 118 -7.35 6.45 8.12
C ILE A 118 -7.44 5.67 6.81
N GLY A 119 -6.41 5.70 5.98
CA GLY A 119 -6.40 5.03 4.69
C GLY A 119 -6.47 3.51 4.81
N LYS A 120 -7.25 2.87 3.91
CA LYS A 120 -7.42 1.41 3.83
C LYS A 120 -7.34 0.94 2.39
N VAL A 121 -6.55 -0.10 2.15
CA VAL A 121 -6.33 -0.67 0.82
C VAL A 121 -6.34 -2.18 0.92
N ASN A 122 -6.99 -2.82 -0.05
CA ASN A 122 -6.89 -4.26 -0.28
C ASN A 122 -6.08 -4.53 -1.53
N ASN A 123 -5.20 -5.50 -1.46
CA ASN A 123 -4.52 -6.05 -2.62
C ASN A 123 -4.69 -7.57 -2.63
N HIS A 124 -5.02 -8.15 -3.77
CA HIS A 124 -5.12 -9.59 -3.94
C HIS A 124 -4.68 -9.97 -5.34
N GLY A 125 -4.22 -11.19 -5.47
CA GLY A 125 -3.77 -11.68 -6.75
C GLY A 125 -3.44 -13.16 -6.73
N TYR A 126 -3.06 -13.67 -7.89
CA TYR A 126 -2.59 -15.03 -8.05
C TYR A 126 -1.38 -15.08 -8.97
N GLU A 127 -0.56 -16.09 -8.77
CA GLU A 127 0.60 -16.40 -9.57
C GLU A 127 0.55 -17.88 -9.95
N ILE A 128 0.79 -18.17 -11.22
CA ILE A 128 0.83 -19.52 -11.77
C ILE A 128 2.18 -19.70 -12.46
N SER A 129 2.89 -20.75 -12.08
CA SER A 129 4.12 -21.14 -12.76
C SER A 129 3.98 -22.57 -13.25
N LEU A 130 4.28 -22.80 -14.52
CA LEU A 130 4.27 -24.11 -15.17
C LEU A 130 5.64 -24.38 -15.77
N GLY A 131 6.18 -25.55 -15.51
CA GLY A 131 7.43 -26.00 -16.09
C GLY A 131 7.30 -27.39 -16.69
N TRP A 132 7.72 -27.54 -17.93
CA TRP A 132 7.77 -28.86 -18.59
C TRP A 132 9.20 -29.18 -18.95
N ARG A 133 9.66 -30.39 -18.60
CA ARG A 133 10.99 -30.90 -18.93
C ARG A 133 10.91 -32.31 -19.43
N ASP A 134 11.45 -32.58 -20.62
CA ASP A 134 11.46 -33.90 -21.18
C ASP A 134 12.69 -34.16 -22.05
N ARG A 135 12.87 -35.41 -22.47
CA ARG A 135 13.95 -35.89 -23.35
C ARG A 135 13.41 -36.68 -24.52
N ILE A 136 13.92 -36.36 -25.69
CA ILE A 136 13.69 -37.13 -26.92
C ILE A 136 14.94 -37.95 -27.22
N GLY A 137 14.83 -39.28 -27.09
CA GLY A 137 15.95 -40.17 -27.21
C GLY A 137 16.99 -39.99 -26.11
N LYS A 138 18.27 -40.27 -26.42
CA LYS A 138 19.37 -40.21 -25.42
C LYS A 138 20.06 -38.85 -25.36
N ASN A 139 20.01 -38.06 -26.43
CA ASN A 139 20.91 -36.92 -26.64
C ASN A 139 20.21 -35.57 -26.66
N PHE A 140 18.84 -35.50 -26.74
CA PHE A 140 18.11 -34.24 -26.82
C PHE A 140 17.20 -34.07 -25.63
N GLY A 141 17.48 -33.06 -24.80
CA GLY A 141 16.59 -32.61 -23.70
C GLY A 141 16.05 -31.21 -23.98
N TYR A 142 14.78 -30.97 -23.65
CA TYR A 142 14.14 -29.68 -23.77
C TYR A 142 13.37 -29.31 -22.51
N TYR A 143 13.15 -28.03 -22.32
CA TYR A 143 12.32 -27.51 -21.25
C TYR A 143 11.55 -26.29 -21.73
N VAL A 144 10.38 -26.06 -21.13
CA VAL A 144 9.54 -24.90 -21.35
C VAL A 144 9.04 -24.44 -19.99
N ASP A 145 9.26 -23.18 -19.66
CA ASP A 145 8.75 -22.58 -18.43
C ASP A 145 7.82 -21.40 -18.80
N ALA A 146 6.66 -21.34 -18.17
CA ALA A 146 5.65 -20.29 -18.35
C ALA A 146 5.19 -19.76 -17.01
N ASN A 147 5.06 -18.43 -16.90
CA ASN A 147 4.57 -17.74 -15.71
C ASN A 147 3.44 -16.80 -16.09
N VAL A 148 2.39 -16.78 -15.26
CA VAL A 148 1.27 -15.83 -15.36
C VAL A 148 1.02 -15.28 -13.97
N SER A 149 0.94 -13.96 -13.84
CA SER A 149 0.58 -13.30 -12.60
C SER A 149 -0.52 -12.27 -12.83
N PHE A 150 -1.38 -12.13 -11.84
CA PHE A 150 -2.42 -11.11 -11.80
C PHE A 150 -2.48 -10.54 -10.41
N ALA A 151 -2.51 -9.22 -10.29
CA ALA A 151 -2.72 -8.51 -9.03
C ALA A 151 -3.71 -7.37 -9.23
N ARG A 152 -4.59 -7.19 -8.27
CA ARG A 152 -5.53 -6.07 -8.25
C ARG A 152 -5.50 -5.37 -6.90
N ASN A 153 -5.30 -4.07 -6.96
CA ASN A 153 -5.38 -3.19 -5.82
C ASN A 153 -6.76 -2.52 -5.78
N LYS A 154 -7.31 -2.35 -4.57
CA LYS A 154 -8.58 -1.65 -4.35
C LYS A 154 -8.47 -0.74 -3.14
N ILE A 155 -8.69 0.56 -3.36
CA ILE A 155 -8.76 1.53 -2.27
C ILE A 155 -10.12 1.39 -1.60
N LEU A 156 -10.13 0.94 -0.33
CA LEU A 156 -11.36 0.77 0.44
C LEU A 156 -11.81 2.07 1.09
N TYR A 157 -10.85 2.86 1.54
CA TYR A 157 -11.13 4.15 2.17
C TYR A 157 -9.94 5.09 2.00
N MET A 158 -10.24 6.27 1.55
CA MET A 158 -9.43 7.48 1.65
C MET A 158 -10.40 8.64 1.87
N ASP A 159 -9.99 9.69 2.54
CA ASP A 159 -10.83 10.86 2.81
C ASP A 159 -10.95 11.72 1.55
N GLU A 160 -11.62 11.17 0.54
CA GLU A 160 -11.79 11.75 -0.78
C GLU A 160 -13.10 12.54 -0.86
N VAL A 161 -13.04 13.76 -1.40
CA VAL A 161 -14.25 14.52 -1.72
C VAL A 161 -14.97 13.85 -2.89
N PRO A 162 -16.27 13.49 -2.73
CA PRO A 162 -17.03 12.86 -3.80
C PRO A 162 -16.99 13.68 -5.09
N LYS A 163 -16.60 13.06 -6.19
CA LYS A 163 -16.56 13.70 -7.51
C LYS A 163 -17.95 13.65 -8.16
N GLN A 164 -18.15 14.48 -9.17
CA GLN A 164 -19.42 14.55 -9.90
C GLN A 164 -19.82 13.22 -10.53
N PHE A 165 -18.83 12.41 -10.96
CA PHE A 165 -19.05 11.10 -11.56
C PHE A 165 -18.28 10.04 -10.77
N SER A 166 -18.91 8.89 -10.52
CA SER A 166 -18.34 7.81 -9.71
C SER A 166 -17.03 7.23 -10.25
N TYR A 167 -16.84 7.23 -11.58
CA TYR A 167 -15.60 6.74 -12.21
C TYR A 167 -14.38 7.65 -11.97
N MET A 168 -14.61 8.87 -11.48
CA MET A 168 -13.55 9.82 -11.11
C MET A 168 -13.08 9.64 -9.67
N ASN A 169 -13.78 8.84 -8.87
CA ASN A 169 -13.37 8.53 -7.51
C ASN A 169 -12.27 7.49 -7.51
N HIS A 170 -11.29 7.66 -6.64
CA HIS A 170 -10.24 6.67 -6.41
C HIS A 170 -10.69 5.56 -5.47
N THR A 171 -11.63 5.88 -4.56
CA THR A 171 -12.22 4.91 -3.63
C THR A 171 -13.11 3.92 -4.39
N GLY A 172 -12.84 2.63 -4.22
CA GLY A 172 -13.62 1.55 -4.86
C GLY A 172 -13.08 1.09 -6.21
N GLY A 173 -12.05 1.74 -6.75
CA GLY A 173 -11.38 1.40 -8.03
C GLY A 173 -10.41 0.23 -7.92
#